data_36b47163e54d05bd916f782e4a771331
#
_entry.id   36b47163e54d05bd916f782e4a771331
#
_cell.length_a   1.000
_cell.length_b   1.000
_cell.length_c   1.000
_cell.angle_alpha   90.00
_cell.angle_beta   90.00
_cell.angle_gamma   90.00
#
_symmetry.space_group_name_H-M   'P 1'
#
loop_
_entity.id
_entity.type
_entity.pdbx_description
1 polymer ?
#
loop_
_entity_poly.entity_id
_entity_poly.type
_entity_poly.pdbx_seq_one_letter_code
_entity_poly.pdbx_strand_id
1 'polypeptide(L)'
;MNPLPDRLNLDHLKKQAKQLIRLYRSRDPATMARFRSTLPATAGLSDEDLSSRGLRLHDAQSCLAREHGFASWPDLKRYVEVQAVAREERAVRVLHWLQLIYRGDVSSTAGRANLRVGLRMLAEDPGLAAGDPYLACAIGDEDALRQATQADPSWVNLSGGPLRLPPLFAVAHSGLLRVEEFRERLHGSARLLIAAGADVNQRIYSRWPPASLEKPGMRYPLSTLYGAAGANHDLLLTRLLLDAGADPNDGESLYHSLENPACTRLLLEYGARIAESNAIYRSIDLEDDTALKLLLAHGGDPNEPARNAPLTDWGSPLTWAIYRRRPLHVKALLDAGADPSRATREGLSPYRLALQFGLTEAAALLRAQTDAPEISDDERFVAACARGDEAEARAVASRRPDLPAALSTAQLRLLPDMTAAGADDVVRLMVRLGWPIAVRGGDWDASALNLAVFSGNAALTRFLLEHGANWKEQHGHGDNACGTLSWASLNEPVEGGDWVGCARALLDYGMPRATAVPDDPECVLIAGIRKQFSDEVTEELLG
;
A
#
# COMPACT_ATOMS: atom_id res chain seq x y z
N MET A 1 -3.43 -17.15 -27.05
CA MET A 1 -3.66 -15.70 -26.90
C MET A 1 -4.39 -15.23 -28.13
N ASN A 2 -5.56 -14.62 -27.98
CA ASN A 2 -6.20 -13.94 -29.08
C ASN A 2 -5.38 -12.70 -29.44
N PRO A 3 -5.06 -12.46 -30.72
CA PRO A 3 -4.43 -11.21 -31.12
C PRO A 3 -5.32 -10.05 -30.71
N LEU A 4 -4.71 -9.01 -30.17
CA LEU A 4 -5.43 -7.79 -29.82
C LEU A 4 -5.98 -7.16 -31.12
N PRO A 5 -7.25 -6.75 -31.14
CA PRO A 5 -7.77 -5.98 -32.28
C PRO A 5 -6.97 -4.67 -32.44
N ASP A 6 -6.74 -4.25 -33.69
CA ASP A 6 -6.05 -2.97 -34.01
C ASP A 6 -6.69 -1.72 -33.37
N ARG A 7 -7.88 -1.87 -32.80
CA ARG A 7 -8.65 -0.82 -32.13
C ARG A 7 -9.30 -1.35 -30.85
N LEU A 8 -8.53 -1.48 -29.79
CA LEU A 8 -9.10 -1.72 -28.47
C LEU A 8 -9.83 -0.44 -28.00
N ASN A 9 -11.09 -0.62 -27.61
CA ASN A 9 -11.91 0.43 -27.04
C ASN A 9 -12.41 -0.07 -25.67
N LEU A 10 -12.16 0.68 -24.62
CA LEU A 10 -12.54 0.31 -23.25
C LEU A 10 -14.05 0.07 -23.11
N ASP A 11 -14.89 0.90 -23.76
CA ASP A 11 -16.34 0.73 -23.72
C ASP A 11 -16.79 -0.56 -24.37
N HIS A 12 -16.09 -0.99 -25.45
CA HIS A 12 -16.36 -2.27 -26.08
C HIS A 12 -15.99 -3.45 -25.16
N LEU A 13 -14.85 -3.37 -24.48
CA LEU A 13 -14.42 -4.38 -23.52
C LEU A 13 -15.36 -4.45 -22.31
N LYS A 14 -15.82 -3.30 -21.79
CA LYS A 14 -16.84 -3.24 -20.73
C LYS A 14 -18.15 -3.90 -21.18
N LYS A 15 -18.61 -3.65 -22.42
CA LYS A 15 -19.80 -4.31 -23.00
C LYS A 15 -19.60 -5.83 -23.12
N GLN A 16 -18.41 -6.27 -23.54
CA GLN A 16 -18.09 -7.70 -23.61
C GLN A 16 -18.11 -8.36 -22.25
N ALA A 17 -17.57 -7.72 -21.20
CA ALA A 17 -17.61 -8.23 -19.84
C ALA A 17 -19.06 -8.39 -19.33
N LYS A 18 -19.91 -7.38 -19.57
CA LYS A 18 -21.34 -7.44 -19.24
C LYS A 18 -22.07 -8.55 -20.00
N GLN A 19 -21.75 -8.74 -21.27
CA GLN A 19 -22.31 -9.83 -22.08
C GLN A 19 -21.83 -11.20 -21.54
N LEU A 20 -20.54 -11.33 -21.22
CA LEU A 20 -19.97 -12.57 -20.71
C LEU A 20 -20.64 -13.01 -19.40
N ILE A 21 -20.87 -12.09 -18.46
CA ILE A 21 -21.55 -12.42 -17.21
C ILE A 21 -23.05 -12.74 -17.42
N ARG A 22 -23.69 -12.11 -18.40
CA ARG A 22 -25.08 -12.44 -18.77
C ARG A 22 -25.18 -13.86 -19.32
N LEU A 23 -24.27 -14.25 -20.24
CA LEU A 23 -24.20 -15.59 -20.82
C LEU A 23 -23.85 -16.65 -19.75
N TYR A 24 -22.97 -16.33 -18.80
CA TYR A 24 -22.70 -17.19 -17.63
C TYR A 24 -23.98 -17.48 -16.83
N ARG A 25 -24.77 -16.43 -16.54
CA ARG A 25 -26.04 -16.59 -15.82
C ARG A 25 -27.07 -17.43 -16.57
N SER A 26 -27.02 -17.45 -17.91
CA SER A 26 -27.82 -18.33 -18.75
C SER A 26 -27.20 -19.72 -18.97
N ARG A 27 -26.07 -20.01 -18.33
CA ARG A 27 -25.32 -21.28 -18.42
C ARG A 27 -24.86 -21.62 -19.85
N ASP A 28 -24.46 -20.62 -20.62
CA ASP A 28 -23.94 -20.83 -21.96
C ASP A 28 -22.65 -21.68 -21.92
N PRO A 29 -22.61 -22.84 -22.62
CA PRO A 29 -21.48 -23.78 -22.51
C PRO A 29 -20.14 -23.19 -22.95
N ALA A 30 -20.13 -22.33 -23.97
CA ALA A 30 -18.92 -21.69 -24.47
C ALA A 30 -18.36 -20.71 -23.42
N THR A 31 -19.23 -19.94 -22.77
CA THR A 31 -18.87 -19.03 -21.69
C THR A 31 -18.36 -19.78 -20.46
N MET A 32 -18.98 -20.89 -20.08
CA MET A 32 -18.50 -21.73 -18.98
C MET A 32 -17.09 -22.27 -19.26
N ALA A 33 -16.81 -22.70 -20.49
CA ALA A 33 -15.49 -23.16 -20.90
C ALA A 33 -14.44 -22.02 -20.85
N ARG A 34 -14.81 -20.80 -21.25
CA ARG A 34 -13.92 -19.61 -21.17
C ARG A 34 -13.52 -19.32 -19.73
N PHE A 35 -14.43 -19.28 -18.79
CA PHE A 35 -14.11 -19.07 -17.38
C PHE A 35 -13.17 -20.16 -16.84
N ARG A 36 -13.44 -21.45 -17.14
CA ARG A 36 -12.57 -22.56 -16.71
C ARG A 36 -11.16 -22.47 -17.26
N SER A 37 -10.99 -22.03 -18.48
CA SER A 37 -9.68 -21.94 -19.12
C SER A 37 -8.86 -20.73 -18.67
N THR A 38 -9.51 -19.67 -18.16
CA THR A 38 -8.86 -18.39 -17.89
C THR A 38 -8.72 -18.06 -16.41
N LEU A 39 -9.70 -18.46 -15.58
CA LEU A 39 -9.66 -18.17 -14.15
C LEU A 39 -9.14 -19.36 -13.36
N PRO A 40 -8.00 -19.24 -12.64
CA PRO A 40 -7.44 -20.36 -11.84
C PRO A 40 -8.44 -20.92 -10.82
N ALA A 41 -9.25 -20.06 -10.22
CA ALA A 41 -10.25 -20.46 -9.22
C ALA A 41 -11.42 -21.30 -9.79
N THR A 42 -11.54 -21.38 -11.11
CA THR A 42 -12.62 -22.14 -11.80
C THR A 42 -12.09 -23.34 -12.58
N ALA A 43 -10.78 -23.51 -12.62
CA ALA A 43 -10.13 -24.63 -13.32
C ALA A 43 -10.61 -25.97 -12.76
N GLY A 44 -11.05 -26.88 -13.64
CA GLY A 44 -11.50 -28.23 -13.26
C GLY A 44 -12.88 -28.32 -12.61
N LEU A 45 -13.62 -27.22 -12.44
CA LEU A 45 -14.97 -27.26 -11.91
C LEU A 45 -15.98 -27.84 -12.93
N SER A 46 -16.98 -28.58 -12.42
CA SER A 46 -18.14 -28.99 -13.22
C SER A 46 -19.00 -27.78 -13.58
N ASP A 47 -19.94 -27.93 -14.53
CA ASP A 47 -20.87 -26.85 -14.89
C ASP A 47 -21.78 -26.47 -13.71
N GLU A 48 -22.15 -27.43 -12.89
CA GLU A 48 -22.95 -27.20 -11.67
C GLU A 48 -22.17 -26.41 -10.63
N ASP A 49 -20.94 -26.83 -10.31
CA ASP A 49 -20.10 -26.15 -9.33
C ASP A 49 -19.75 -24.73 -9.79
N LEU A 50 -19.41 -24.57 -11.09
CA LEU A 50 -19.13 -23.27 -11.65
C LEU A 50 -20.35 -22.36 -11.58
N SER A 51 -21.55 -22.86 -11.90
CA SER A 51 -22.80 -22.07 -11.81
C SER A 51 -23.12 -21.64 -10.38
N SER A 52 -22.79 -22.48 -9.38
CA SER A 52 -23.03 -22.19 -7.97
C SER A 52 -22.05 -21.14 -7.39
N ARG A 53 -20.92 -20.91 -8.05
CA ARG A 53 -19.89 -19.94 -7.61
C ARG A 53 -20.37 -18.50 -7.60
N GLY A 54 -21.41 -18.16 -8.35
CA GLY A 54 -21.96 -16.80 -8.37
C GLY A 54 -21.00 -15.78 -8.93
N LEU A 55 -20.31 -16.12 -10.04
CA LEU A 55 -19.35 -15.21 -10.69
C LEU A 55 -19.99 -13.85 -10.98
N ARG A 56 -19.21 -12.80 -10.82
CA ARG A 56 -19.62 -11.40 -10.94
C ARG A 56 -18.92 -10.71 -12.12
N LEU A 57 -19.18 -9.42 -12.30
CA LEU A 57 -18.60 -8.66 -13.40
C LEU A 57 -17.06 -8.64 -13.36
N HIS A 58 -16.46 -8.50 -12.18
CA HIS A 58 -15.00 -8.53 -12.04
C HIS A 58 -14.36 -9.85 -12.50
N ASP A 59 -15.08 -10.98 -12.33
CA ASP A 59 -14.61 -12.27 -12.84
C ASP A 59 -14.63 -12.31 -14.37
N ALA A 60 -15.67 -11.72 -14.98
CA ALA A 60 -15.76 -11.58 -16.45
C ALA A 60 -14.68 -10.62 -16.98
N GLN A 61 -14.41 -9.54 -16.29
CA GLN A 61 -13.34 -8.60 -16.60
C GLN A 61 -11.98 -9.27 -16.48
N SER A 62 -11.73 -10.02 -15.40
CA SER A 62 -10.51 -10.80 -15.20
C SER A 62 -10.33 -11.88 -16.26
N CYS A 63 -11.41 -12.52 -16.68
CA CYS A 63 -11.42 -13.48 -17.78
C CYS A 63 -10.95 -12.80 -19.07
N LEU A 64 -11.58 -11.70 -19.45
CA LEU A 64 -11.22 -10.95 -20.66
C LEU A 64 -9.77 -10.45 -20.60
N ALA A 65 -9.34 -9.91 -19.47
CA ALA A 65 -7.97 -9.44 -19.32
C ALA A 65 -6.96 -10.56 -19.60
N ARG A 66 -7.18 -11.73 -19.02
CA ARG A 66 -6.30 -12.90 -19.21
C ARG A 66 -6.34 -13.47 -20.62
N GLU A 67 -7.50 -13.47 -21.29
CA GLU A 67 -7.60 -13.85 -22.69
C GLU A 67 -6.76 -12.96 -23.59
N HIS A 68 -6.65 -11.67 -23.24
CA HIS A 68 -5.78 -10.70 -23.91
C HIS A 68 -4.33 -10.69 -23.39
N GLY A 69 -3.96 -11.61 -22.49
CA GLY A 69 -2.60 -11.75 -21.97
C GLY A 69 -2.22 -10.77 -20.87
N PHE A 70 -3.21 -10.13 -20.22
CA PHE A 70 -2.99 -9.31 -19.04
C PHE A 70 -3.29 -10.10 -17.77
N ALA A 71 -2.58 -9.78 -16.68
CA ALA A 71 -2.79 -10.46 -15.40
C ALA A 71 -4.11 -10.04 -14.73
N SER A 72 -4.54 -8.78 -14.94
CA SER A 72 -5.72 -8.20 -14.33
C SER A 72 -6.46 -7.25 -15.27
N TRP A 73 -7.71 -6.94 -14.92
CA TRP A 73 -8.52 -5.93 -15.63
C TRP A 73 -7.92 -4.52 -15.53
N PRO A 74 -7.42 -4.05 -14.37
CA PRO A 74 -6.70 -2.78 -14.30
C PRO A 74 -5.51 -2.69 -15.27
N ASP A 75 -4.75 -3.78 -15.44
CA ASP A 75 -3.64 -3.81 -16.41
C ASP A 75 -4.13 -3.63 -17.85
N LEU A 76 -5.19 -4.35 -18.24
CA LEU A 76 -5.81 -4.21 -19.54
C LEU A 76 -6.39 -2.81 -19.74
N LYS A 77 -7.13 -2.28 -18.76
CA LYS A 77 -7.69 -0.93 -18.79
C LYS A 77 -6.58 0.10 -18.99
N ARG A 78 -5.53 0.06 -18.17
CA ARG A 78 -4.39 0.97 -18.27
C ARG A 78 -3.70 0.91 -19.64
N TYR A 79 -3.54 -0.31 -20.17
CA TYR A 79 -2.97 -0.49 -21.50
C TYR A 79 -3.85 0.16 -22.58
N VAL A 80 -5.17 -0.04 -22.54
CA VAL A 80 -6.12 0.54 -23.52
C VAL A 80 -6.14 2.07 -23.44
N GLU A 81 -6.12 2.64 -22.24
CA GLU A 81 -6.03 4.09 -22.03
C GLU A 81 -4.75 4.66 -22.64
N VAL A 82 -3.62 4.01 -22.40
CA VAL A 82 -2.31 4.40 -22.97
C VAL A 82 -2.32 4.26 -24.50
N GLN A 83 -2.92 3.20 -25.06
CA GLN A 83 -3.06 3.03 -26.50
C GLN A 83 -4.05 4.02 -27.16
N ALA A 84 -5.08 4.47 -26.45
CA ALA A 84 -5.97 5.53 -26.92
C ALA A 84 -5.20 6.85 -27.09
N VAL A 85 -4.31 7.16 -26.14
CA VAL A 85 -3.36 8.28 -26.22
C VAL A 85 -2.26 8.04 -27.29
N ALA A 86 -1.98 6.79 -27.64
CA ALA A 86 -0.93 6.40 -28.59
C ALA A 86 -1.15 6.88 -30.06
N ARG A 87 -2.27 7.47 -30.35
CA ARG A 87 -2.49 8.22 -31.61
C ARG A 87 -1.98 9.65 -31.53
N GLU A 88 -1.56 10.08 -30.34
CA GLU A 88 -0.93 11.36 -30.09
C GLU A 88 0.59 11.31 -30.39
N GLU A 89 1.23 12.47 -30.37
CA GLU A 89 2.65 12.63 -30.66
C GLU A 89 3.51 11.65 -29.84
N ARG A 90 4.60 11.14 -30.44
CA ARG A 90 5.57 10.23 -29.81
C ARG A 90 5.99 10.66 -28.39
N ALA A 91 6.09 11.98 -28.15
CA ALA A 91 6.48 12.54 -26.85
C ALA A 91 5.50 12.14 -25.72
N VAL A 92 4.20 12.14 -25.99
CA VAL A 92 3.17 11.76 -25.01
C VAL A 92 3.26 10.26 -24.70
N ARG A 93 3.43 9.41 -25.71
CA ARG A 93 3.63 7.96 -25.52
C ARG A 93 4.85 7.64 -24.67
N VAL A 94 5.96 8.30 -24.94
CA VAL A 94 7.20 8.15 -24.17
C VAL A 94 7.00 8.58 -22.72
N LEU A 95 6.35 9.71 -22.48
CA LEU A 95 6.07 10.16 -21.11
C LEU A 95 5.18 9.15 -20.36
N HIS A 96 4.10 8.67 -20.97
CA HIS A 96 3.25 7.65 -20.37
C HIS A 96 4.00 6.35 -20.08
N TRP A 97 4.85 5.89 -20.99
CA TRP A 97 5.70 4.73 -20.77
C TRP A 97 6.64 4.94 -19.56
N LEU A 98 7.28 6.09 -19.47
CA LEU A 98 8.12 6.43 -18.32
C LEU A 98 7.34 6.42 -17.00
N GLN A 99 6.09 6.90 -16.99
CA GLN A 99 5.20 6.85 -15.82
C GLN A 99 4.81 5.42 -15.39
N LEU A 100 4.93 4.44 -16.28
CA LEU A 100 4.71 3.03 -15.96
C LEU A 100 5.94 2.34 -15.38
N ILE A 101 7.14 2.83 -15.65
CA ILE A 101 8.39 2.21 -15.20
C ILE A 101 9.07 2.96 -14.05
N TYR A 102 8.79 4.24 -13.87
CA TYR A 102 9.27 5.03 -12.74
C TYR A 102 8.16 5.24 -11.71
N ARG A 103 8.54 5.29 -10.42
CA ARG A 103 7.62 5.61 -9.33
C ARG A 103 7.06 7.03 -9.47
N GLY A 104 5.92 7.30 -8.85
CA GLY A 104 5.23 8.57 -8.96
C GLY A 104 6.00 9.77 -8.38
N ASP A 105 6.85 9.54 -7.38
CA ASP A 105 7.74 10.54 -6.80
C ASP A 105 8.84 11.03 -7.78
N VAL A 106 9.15 10.22 -8.80
CA VAL A 106 10.07 10.57 -9.90
C VAL A 106 9.30 11.03 -11.14
N SER A 107 8.21 10.35 -11.49
CA SER A 107 7.50 10.53 -12.77
C SER A 107 6.31 11.51 -12.71
N SER A 108 6.02 12.10 -11.53
CA SER A 108 4.92 13.06 -11.35
C SER A 108 3.52 12.46 -11.58
N THR A 109 3.30 11.21 -11.13
CA THR A 109 1.99 10.56 -11.22
C THR A 109 1.54 10.00 -9.88
N ALA A 110 0.25 10.10 -9.54
CA ALA A 110 -0.33 9.44 -8.40
C ALA A 110 -0.57 7.93 -8.65
N GLY A 111 -0.51 7.49 -9.91
CA GLY A 111 -0.64 6.09 -10.28
C GLY A 111 0.58 5.26 -9.84
N ARG A 112 0.34 4.01 -9.47
CA ARG A 112 1.42 3.05 -9.23
C ARG A 112 2.12 2.72 -10.56
N ALA A 113 3.45 2.55 -10.51
CA ALA A 113 4.19 2.02 -11.65
C ALA A 113 3.63 0.63 -12.04
N ASN A 114 3.44 0.41 -13.35
CA ASN A 114 2.94 -0.86 -13.88
C ASN A 114 3.93 -1.42 -14.91
N LEU A 115 4.92 -2.13 -14.40
CA LEU A 115 6.01 -2.67 -15.22
C LEU A 115 5.53 -3.61 -16.32
N ARG A 116 4.47 -4.37 -16.09
CA ARG A 116 3.92 -5.32 -17.10
C ARG A 116 3.40 -4.58 -18.33
N VAL A 117 2.66 -3.49 -18.11
CA VAL A 117 2.16 -2.65 -19.20
C VAL A 117 3.32 -1.93 -19.88
N GLY A 118 4.27 -1.39 -19.11
CA GLY A 118 5.46 -0.74 -19.65
C GLY A 118 6.33 -1.67 -20.53
N LEU A 119 6.54 -2.90 -20.08
CA LEU A 119 7.27 -3.93 -20.87
C LEU A 119 6.53 -4.30 -22.14
N ARG A 120 5.22 -4.43 -22.08
CA ARG A 120 4.41 -4.73 -23.28
C ARG A 120 4.48 -3.61 -24.31
N MET A 121 4.40 -2.35 -23.88
CA MET A 121 4.59 -1.20 -24.79
C MET A 121 5.95 -1.23 -25.47
N LEU A 122 7.00 -1.57 -24.72
CA LEU A 122 8.36 -1.68 -25.26
C LEU A 122 8.50 -2.86 -26.25
N ALA A 123 7.85 -3.99 -25.97
CA ALA A 123 7.83 -5.15 -26.88
C ALA A 123 7.07 -4.87 -28.18
N GLU A 124 6.00 -4.10 -28.13
CA GLU A 124 5.21 -3.70 -29.31
C GLU A 124 5.86 -2.58 -30.11
N ASP A 125 6.63 -1.70 -29.47
CA ASP A 125 7.38 -0.62 -30.11
C ASP A 125 8.81 -0.57 -29.54
N PRO A 126 9.74 -1.42 -30.03
CA PRO A 126 11.14 -1.40 -29.57
C PRO A 126 11.84 -0.06 -29.83
N GLY A 127 11.34 0.75 -30.76
CA GLY A 127 11.82 2.10 -31.04
C GLY A 127 11.39 3.15 -30.02
N LEU A 128 10.51 2.82 -29.08
CA LEU A 128 9.96 3.77 -28.10
C LEU A 128 11.04 4.46 -27.26
N ALA A 129 12.06 3.71 -26.86
CA ALA A 129 13.20 4.22 -26.07
C ALA A 129 14.41 4.63 -26.96
N ALA A 130 14.34 4.56 -28.28
CA ALA A 130 15.47 4.84 -29.16
C ALA A 130 15.67 6.34 -29.43
N GLY A 131 16.92 6.72 -29.72
CA GLY A 131 17.29 8.06 -30.22
C GLY A 131 17.38 9.15 -29.16
N ASP A 132 17.22 8.82 -27.89
CA ASP A 132 17.44 9.74 -26.77
C ASP A 132 18.27 9.03 -25.67
N PRO A 133 19.47 9.52 -25.33
CA PRO A 133 20.33 8.87 -24.34
C PRO A 133 19.72 8.86 -22.92
N TYR A 134 18.80 9.77 -22.60
CA TYR A 134 18.09 9.75 -21.32
C TYR A 134 17.05 8.62 -21.26
N LEU A 135 16.45 8.25 -22.39
CA LEU A 135 15.59 7.08 -22.47
C LEU A 135 16.41 5.78 -22.44
N ALA A 136 17.61 5.80 -23.04
CA ALA A 136 18.56 4.70 -22.96
C ALA A 136 18.94 4.35 -21.50
N CYS A 137 19.02 5.33 -20.59
CA CYS A 137 19.21 5.11 -19.15
C CYS A 137 18.08 4.25 -18.54
N ALA A 138 16.87 4.42 -19.01
CA ALA A 138 15.71 3.71 -18.46
C ALA A 138 15.72 2.20 -18.75
N ILE A 139 16.32 1.78 -19.88
CA ILE A 139 16.38 0.40 -20.37
C ILE A 139 17.78 -0.24 -20.28
N GLY A 140 18.78 0.53 -19.88
CA GLY A 140 20.16 0.05 -19.82
C GLY A 140 20.81 -0.17 -21.19
N ASP A 141 20.61 0.74 -22.15
CA ASP A 141 21.27 0.69 -23.46
C ASP A 141 22.69 1.27 -23.37
N GLU A 142 23.66 0.40 -23.01
CA GLU A 142 25.06 0.80 -22.81
C GLU A 142 25.69 1.41 -24.05
N ASP A 143 25.31 0.98 -25.25
CA ASP A 143 25.92 1.51 -26.48
C ASP A 143 25.49 2.96 -26.74
N ALA A 144 24.22 3.27 -26.52
CA ALA A 144 23.72 4.63 -26.60
C ALA A 144 24.35 5.54 -25.53
N LEU A 145 24.51 5.02 -24.28
CA LEU A 145 25.16 5.76 -23.20
C LEU A 145 26.63 6.01 -23.50
N ARG A 146 27.35 5.04 -24.04
CA ARG A 146 28.75 5.18 -24.44
C ARG A 146 28.93 6.24 -25.53
N GLN A 147 28.04 6.21 -26.54
CA GLN A 147 28.04 7.20 -27.60
C GLN A 147 27.79 8.63 -27.08
N ALA A 148 26.78 8.79 -26.20
CA ALA A 148 26.47 10.07 -25.59
C ALA A 148 27.65 10.62 -24.76
N THR A 149 28.29 9.77 -23.95
CA THR A 149 29.41 10.11 -23.11
C THR A 149 30.65 10.48 -23.95
N GLN A 150 30.87 9.80 -25.09
CA GLN A 150 31.95 10.14 -26.02
C GLN A 150 31.72 11.46 -26.74
N ALA A 151 30.48 11.75 -27.09
CA ALA A 151 30.10 13.00 -27.78
C ALA A 151 30.21 14.23 -26.85
N ASP A 152 29.78 14.06 -25.58
CA ASP A 152 29.87 15.09 -24.55
C ASP A 152 30.14 14.45 -23.17
N PRO A 153 31.35 14.43 -22.65
CA PRO A 153 31.67 13.89 -21.34
C PRO A 153 30.92 14.56 -20.18
N SER A 154 30.48 15.80 -20.32
CA SER A 154 29.74 16.51 -19.28
C SER A 154 28.30 16.01 -19.14
N TRP A 155 27.78 15.34 -20.18
CA TRP A 155 26.42 14.81 -20.24
C TRP A 155 26.06 13.93 -19.03
N VAL A 156 27.00 13.14 -18.52
CA VAL A 156 26.77 12.20 -17.40
C VAL A 156 26.21 12.86 -16.13
N ASN A 157 26.40 14.18 -16.01
CA ASN A 157 25.92 14.95 -14.85
C ASN A 157 24.81 15.96 -15.20
N LEU A 158 24.37 16.00 -16.45
CA LEU A 158 23.31 16.90 -16.88
C LEU A 158 21.93 16.24 -16.81
N SER A 159 20.98 16.92 -16.20
CA SER A 159 19.58 16.46 -16.19
C SER A 159 18.93 16.69 -17.54
N GLY A 160 18.23 15.68 -18.08
CA GLY A 160 17.57 15.79 -19.37
C GLY A 160 16.49 14.73 -19.62
N GLY A 161 16.09 14.66 -20.88
CA GLY A 161 14.99 13.81 -21.31
C GLY A 161 13.61 14.26 -20.79
N PRO A 162 12.55 13.50 -21.07
CA PRO A 162 11.18 13.87 -20.72
C PRO A 162 10.96 14.06 -19.22
N LEU A 163 11.67 13.28 -18.39
CA LEU A 163 11.58 13.39 -16.92
C LEU A 163 12.66 14.29 -16.32
N ARG A 164 13.52 14.92 -17.12
CA ARG A 164 14.60 15.81 -16.64
C ARG A 164 15.41 15.17 -15.51
N LEU A 165 15.90 13.94 -15.74
CA LEU A 165 16.68 13.18 -14.76
C LEU A 165 18.16 13.21 -15.10
N PRO A 166 19.05 13.22 -14.08
CA PRO A 166 20.46 12.89 -14.31
C PRO A 166 20.60 11.42 -14.76
N PRO A 167 21.55 11.08 -15.64
CA PRO A 167 21.70 9.74 -16.21
C PRO A 167 21.80 8.61 -15.18
N LEU A 168 22.72 8.71 -14.21
CA LEU A 168 22.90 7.67 -13.19
C LEU A 168 21.68 7.56 -12.26
N PHE A 169 21.05 8.69 -11.94
CA PHE A 169 19.79 8.70 -11.18
C PHE A 169 18.69 7.98 -11.95
N ALA A 170 18.55 8.22 -13.26
CA ALA A 170 17.56 7.56 -14.11
C ALA A 170 17.77 6.03 -14.15
N VAL A 171 19.02 5.56 -14.26
CA VAL A 171 19.35 4.12 -14.18
C VAL A 171 18.93 3.54 -12.84
N ALA A 172 19.31 4.19 -11.74
CA ALA A 172 19.07 3.65 -10.38
C ALA A 172 17.58 3.62 -9.98
N HIS A 173 16.78 4.54 -10.52
CA HIS A 173 15.34 4.61 -10.26
C HIS A 173 14.47 3.85 -11.26
N SER A 174 15.05 3.28 -12.33
CA SER A 174 14.29 2.48 -13.28
C SER A 174 13.71 1.24 -12.61
N GLY A 175 12.38 1.09 -12.63
CA GLY A 175 11.71 -0.10 -12.13
C GLY A 175 12.08 -1.37 -12.90
N LEU A 176 12.67 -1.24 -14.10
CA LEU A 176 13.17 -2.37 -14.89
C LEU A 176 14.35 -3.10 -14.23
N LEU A 177 15.00 -2.54 -13.20
CA LEU A 177 15.93 -3.26 -12.32
C LEU A 177 15.31 -4.51 -11.67
N ARG A 178 13.99 -4.53 -11.50
CA ARG A 178 13.25 -5.67 -10.96
C ARG A 178 12.96 -6.76 -11.99
N VAL A 179 13.29 -6.50 -13.25
CA VAL A 179 13.08 -7.40 -14.40
C VAL A 179 14.42 -8.01 -14.79
N GLU A 180 14.53 -9.32 -14.71
CA GLU A 180 15.79 -10.05 -14.90
C GLU A 180 16.49 -9.71 -16.23
N GLU A 181 15.72 -9.61 -17.32
CA GLU A 181 16.21 -9.27 -18.65
C GLU A 181 16.94 -7.92 -18.72
N PHE A 182 16.54 -6.93 -17.91
CA PHE A 182 17.10 -5.58 -17.92
C PHE A 182 18.13 -5.35 -16.83
N ARG A 183 18.16 -6.16 -15.79
CA ARG A 183 18.97 -5.95 -14.59
C ARG A 183 20.45 -5.82 -14.90
N GLU A 184 21.03 -6.79 -15.62
CA GLU A 184 22.45 -6.79 -15.95
C GLU A 184 22.84 -5.59 -16.85
N ARG A 185 21.98 -5.22 -17.79
CA ARG A 185 22.18 -4.05 -18.66
C ARG A 185 22.18 -2.75 -17.86
N LEU A 186 21.27 -2.61 -16.89
CA LEU A 186 21.22 -1.45 -16.00
C LEU A 186 22.42 -1.42 -15.06
N HIS A 187 22.88 -2.56 -14.56
CA HIS A 187 24.14 -2.62 -13.80
C HIS A 187 25.36 -2.23 -14.66
N GLY A 188 25.44 -2.68 -15.91
CA GLY A 188 26.47 -2.28 -16.86
C GLY A 188 26.44 -0.79 -17.14
N SER A 189 25.25 -0.24 -17.36
CA SER A 189 25.02 1.19 -17.55
C SER A 189 25.47 2.03 -16.35
N ALA A 190 25.16 1.58 -15.13
CA ALA A 190 25.60 2.24 -13.91
C ALA A 190 27.15 2.26 -13.81
N ARG A 191 27.81 1.10 -14.04
CA ARG A 191 29.29 1.02 -14.06
C ARG A 191 29.89 1.98 -15.09
N LEU A 192 29.32 2.02 -16.30
CA LEU A 192 29.78 2.92 -17.35
C LEU A 192 29.68 4.39 -16.93
N LEU A 193 28.53 4.81 -16.41
CA LEU A 193 28.29 6.19 -15.99
C LEU A 193 29.18 6.58 -14.80
N ILE A 194 29.35 5.70 -13.80
CA ILE A 194 30.28 5.93 -12.68
C ILE A 194 31.72 6.08 -13.17
N ALA A 195 32.17 5.17 -14.05
CA ALA A 195 33.51 5.24 -14.62
C ALA A 195 33.72 6.50 -15.48
N ALA A 196 32.68 7.06 -16.07
CA ALA A 196 32.68 8.31 -16.80
C ALA A 196 32.58 9.57 -15.92
N GLY A 197 32.53 9.42 -14.58
CA GLY A 197 32.51 10.54 -13.64
C GLY A 197 31.12 11.06 -13.30
N ALA A 198 30.10 10.21 -13.38
CA ALA A 198 28.78 10.57 -12.87
C ALA A 198 28.83 10.78 -11.35
N ASP A 199 28.27 11.89 -10.88
CA ASP A 199 28.12 12.16 -9.45
C ASP A 199 27.08 11.22 -8.83
N VAL A 200 27.56 10.29 -8.01
CA VAL A 200 26.72 9.28 -7.32
C VAL A 200 25.79 9.88 -6.27
N ASN A 201 26.04 11.12 -5.85
CA ASN A 201 25.27 11.84 -4.84
C ASN A 201 24.25 12.81 -5.45
N GLN A 202 24.00 12.74 -6.75
CA GLN A 202 22.97 13.55 -7.39
C GLN A 202 21.60 13.26 -6.79
N ARG A 203 20.81 14.32 -6.63
CA ARG A 203 19.48 14.28 -6.04
C ARG A 203 18.47 15.06 -6.87
N ILE A 204 17.21 14.63 -6.84
CA ILE A 204 16.08 15.43 -7.29
C ILE A 204 15.09 15.60 -6.15
N TYR A 205 14.23 16.61 -6.22
CA TYR A 205 13.14 16.71 -5.29
C TYR A 205 11.94 15.86 -5.74
N SER A 206 11.21 15.29 -4.77
CA SER A 206 10.04 14.47 -5.04
C SER A 206 8.99 15.23 -5.86
N ARG A 207 8.43 14.55 -6.84
CA ARG A 207 7.40 15.05 -7.75
C ARG A 207 6.05 14.40 -7.50
N TRP A 208 5.90 13.77 -6.34
CA TRP A 208 4.62 13.19 -5.93
C TRP A 208 3.53 14.27 -5.84
N PRO A 209 2.34 14.09 -6.48
CA PRO A 209 1.27 15.08 -6.44
C PRO A 209 0.90 15.52 -5.02
N PRO A 210 0.63 16.82 -4.78
CA PRO A 210 0.44 17.89 -5.76
C PRO A 210 1.71 18.52 -6.36
N ALA A 211 2.92 18.02 -6.01
CA ALA A 211 4.16 18.40 -6.70
C ALA A 211 4.16 17.87 -8.14
N SER A 212 5.00 18.46 -9.00
CA SER A 212 5.08 18.11 -10.41
C SER A 212 6.50 18.23 -10.97
N LEU A 213 6.68 17.89 -12.24
CA LEU A 213 7.95 18.13 -12.97
C LEU A 213 8.37 19.60 -12.98
N GLU A 214 7.39 20.51 -13.05
CA GLU A 214 7.60 21.96 -13.09
C GLU A 214 7.75 22.56 -11.69
N LYS A 215 7.08 21.96 -10.69
CA LYS A 215 7.07 22.41 -9.30
C LYS A 215 7.32 21.23 -8.36
N PRO A 216 8.58 20.72 -8.29
CA PRO A 216 8.90 19.63 -7.37
C PRO A 216 8.75 20.06 -5.92
N GLY A 217 8.49 19.08 -5.05
CA GLY A 217 8.38 19.30 -3.61
C GLY A 217 9.74 19.63 -2.99
N MET A 218 9.76 20.50 -1.97
CA MET A 218 11.03 20.96 -1.36
C MET A 218 11.50 20.13 -0.16
N ARG A 219 10.70 19.16 0.32
CA ARG A 219 10.95 18.53 1.62
C ARG A 219 11.73 17.21 1.57
N TYR A 220 11.63 16.44 0.50
CA TYR A 220 12.17 15.08 0.42
C TYR A 220 13.02 14.93 -0.84
N PRO A 221 14.32 15.22 -0.75
CA PRO A 221 15.23 14.97 -1.88
C PRO A 221 15.42 13.46 -2.05
N LEU A 222 15.21 12.98 -3.26
CA LEU A 222 15.46 11.60 -3.64
C LEU A 222 16.90 11.50 -4.15
N SER A 223 17.67 10.57 -3.63
CA SER A 223 19.06 10.31 -4.05
C SER A 223 19.14 9.19 -5.08
N THR A 224 20.25 9.08 -5.76
CA THR A 224 20.57 7.93 -6.62
C THR A 224 20.58 6.62 -5.80
N LEU A 225 21.13 6.65 -4.58
CA LEU A 225 21.23 5.50 -3.69
C LEU A 225 19.82 5.01 -3.25
N TYR A 226 18.91 5.94 -2.96
CA TYR A 226 17.50 5.57 -2.66
C TYR A 226 16.85 4.79 -3.81
N GLY A 227 17.15 5.15 -5.06
CA GLY A 227 16.65 4.40 -6.23
C GLY A 227 17.07 2.93 -6.21
N ALA A 228 18.32 2.66 -5.86
CA ALA A 228 18.86 1.31 -5.79
C ALA A 228 18.40 0.56 -4.53
N ALA A 229 18.65 1.13 -3.34
CA ALA A 229 18.46 0.46 -2.06
C ALA A 229 17.00 0.47 -1.58
N GLY A 230 16.32 1.61 -1.69
CA GLY A 230 14.99 1.82 -1.12
C GLY A 230 13.85 1.60 -2.09
N ALA A 231 14.02 1.93 -3.38
CA ALA A 231 12.96 1.81 -4.37
C ALA A 231 12.97 0.46 -5.11
N ASN A 232 14.15 -0.03 -5.50
CA ASN A 232 14.29 -1.27 -6.27
C ASN A 232 14.85 -2.44 -5.46
N HIS A 233 15.42 -2.21 -4.29
CA HIS A 233 16.04 -3.22 -3.42
C HIS A 233 17.12 -4.04 -4.16
N ASP A 234 17.88 -3.38 -5.04
CA ASP A 234 18.93 -4.01 -5.84
C ASP A 234 20.26 -3.96 -5.10
N LEU A 235 20.67 -5.09 -4.54
CA LEU A 235 21.87 -5.21 -3.70
C LEU A 235 23.14 -4.88 -4.45
N LEU A 236 23.26 -5.31 -5.73
CA LEU A 236 24.47 -5.10 -6.51
C LEU A 236 24.64 -3.61 -6.87
N LEU A 237 23.57 -2.97 -7.33
CA LEU A 237 23.63 -1.55 -7.65
C LEU A 237 23.84 -0.69 -6.39
N THR A 238 23.21 -1.06 -5.26
CA THR A 238 23.46 -0.42 -3.96
C THR A 238 24.94 -0.48 -3.60
N ARG A 239 25.58 -1.65 -3.75
CA ARG A 239 27.02 -1.82 -3.51
C ARG A 239 27.86 -0.97 -4.46
N LEU A 240 27.58 -1.00 -5.77
CA LEU A 240 28.31 -0.19 -6.76
C LEU A 240 28.28 1.30 -6.43
N LEU A 241 27.14 1.82 -6.00
CA LEU A 241 26.99 3.22 -5.61
C LEU A 241 27.76 3.54 -4.33
N LEU A 242 27.69 2.70 -3.31
CA LEU A 242 28.40 2.87 -2.04
C LEU A 242 29.92 2.77 -2.24
N ASP A 243 30.41 1.80 -3.03
CA ASP A 243 31.82 1.67 -3.40
C ASP A 243 32.34 2.91 -4.16
N ALA A 244 31.46 3.57 -4.91
CA ALA A 244 31.77 4.80 -5.63
C ALA A 244 31.61 6.08 -4.76
N GLY A 245 31.28 5.95 -3.48
CA GLY A 245 31.20 7.07 -2.53
C GLY A 245 29.81 7.72 -2.39
N ALA A 246 28.75 6.96 -2.67
CA ALA A 246 27.40 7.42 -2.34
C ALA A 246 27.22 7.57 -0.82
N ASP A 247 26.60 8.67 -0.41
CA ASP A 247 26.32 8.96 1.00
C ASP A 247 25.18 8.08 1.52
N PRO A 248 25.43 7.12 2.44
CA PRO A 248 24.39 6.26 3.01
C PRO A 248 23.41 7.02 3.93
N ASN A 249 23.72 8.28 4.27
CA ASN A 249 22.93 9.16 5.12
C ASN A 249 22.10 10.16 4.29
N ASP A 250 21.53 9.71 3.21
CA ASP A 250 20.75 10.52 2.27
C ASP A 250 19.33 10.89 2.78
N GLY A 251 18.91 10.31 3.88
CA GLY A 251 17.63 10.55 4.54
C GLY A 251 16.51 9.55 4.18
N GLU A 252 16.63 8.81 3.09
CA GLU A 252 15.57 7.93 2.58
C GLU A 252 16.02 6.46 2.44
N SER A 253 17.27 6.21 2.07
CA SER A 253 17.74 4.87 1.71
C SER A 253 17.59 3.86 2.85
N LEU A 254 18.02 4.19 4.07
CA LEU A 254 17.93 3.26 5.20
C LEU A 254 16.47 2.94 5.55
N TYR A 255 15.63 3.97 5.64
CA TYR A 255 14.21 3.82 5.99
C TYR A 255 13.45 2.92 5.01
N HIS A 256 13.73 3.05 3.72
CA HIS A 256 13.05 2.30 2.67
C HIS A 256 13.70 0.96 2.31
N SER A 257 14.93 0.69 2.79
CA SER A 257 15.61 -0.58 2.54
C SER A 257 15.13 -1.73 3.43
N LEU A 258 14.39 -1.45 4.50
CA LEU A 258 14.07 -2.39 5.59
C LEU A 258 13.30 -3.63 5.12
N GLU A 259 12.60 -3.56 4.00
CA GLU A 259 11.94 -4.70 3.36
C GLU A 259 12.95 -5.67 2.70
N ASN A 260 14.21 -5.25 2.53
CA ASN A 260 15.31 -6.09 2.05
C ASN A 260 16.49 -6.03 3.04
N PRO A 261 16.57 -6.97 3.99
CA PRO A 261 17.62 -6.97 5.02
C PRO A 261 19.06 -6.99 4.47
N ALA A 262 19.28 -7.47 3.23
CA ALA A 262 20.61 -7.46 2.63
C ALA A 262 21.03 -6.03 2.23
N CYS A 263 20.13 -5.24 1.64
CA CYS A 263 20.38 -3.82 1.36
C CYS A 263 20.54 -3.01 2.65
N THR A 264 19.69 -3.26 3.66
CA THR A 264 19.79 -2.61 4.97
C THR A 264 21.15 -2.87 5.62
N ARG A 265 21.58 -4.14 5.67
CA ARG A 265 22.90 -4.52 6.21
C ARG A 265 24.02 -3.78 5.50
N LEU A 266 23.98 -3.76 4.17
CA LEU A 266 25.01 -3.10 3.37
C LEU A 266 25.09 -1.59 3.68
N LEU A 267 23.95 -0.91 3.77
CA LEU A 267 23.92 0.51 4.15
C LEU A 267 24.53 0.75 5.54
N LEU A 268 24.22 -0.12 6.52
CA LEU A 268 24.77 -0.04 7.88
C LEU A 268 26.30 -0.30 7.89
N GLU A 269 26.78 -1.27 7.12
CA GLU A 269 28.21 -1.55 6.93
C GLU A 269 28.97 -0.36 6.35
N TYR A 270 28.31 0.46 5.50
CA TYR A 270 28.86 1.68 4.94
C TYR A 270 28.58 2.94 5.78
N GLY A 271 28.10 2.79 7.01
CA GLY A 271 27.96 3.87 7.97
C GLY A 271 26.64 4.63 7.93
N ALA A 272 25.56 4.02 7.43
CA ALA A 272 24.23 4.59 7.58
C ALA A 272 23.89 4.74 9.07
N ARG A 273 23.46 5.94 9.48
CA ARG A 273 23.08 6.25 10.85
C ARG A 273 21.62 5.85 11.09
N ILE A 274 21.41 5.04 12.11
CA ILE A 274 20.07 4.62 12.53
C ILE A 274 19.36 5.77 13.25
N ALA A 275 20.08 6.43 14.15
CA ALA A 275 19.54 7.57 14.90
C ALA A 275 19.00 8.65 13.94
N GLU A 276 17.82 9.13 14.25
CA GLU A 276 17.13 10.20 13.51
C GLU A 276 16.57 9.79 12.14
N SER A 277 16.73 8.54 11.71
CA SER A 277 16.21 8.04 10.44
C SER A 277 14.76 7.54 10.50
N ASN A 278 14.18 7.39 11.69
CA ASN A 278 12.92 6.69 11.97
C ASN A 278 12.94 5.18 11.57
N ALA A 279 14.10 4.62 11.24
CA ALA A 279 14.20 3.23 10.81
C ALA A 279 13.71 2.24 11.87
N ILE A 280 13.98 2.49 13.17
CA ILE A 280 13.48 1.65 14.27
C ILE A 280 11.94 1.59 14.23
N TYR A 281 11.26 2.74 14.13
CA TYR A 281 9.80 2.77 14.09
C TYR A 281 9.25 2.12 12.81
N ARG A 282 9.88 2.39 11.66
CA ARG A 282 9.47 1.79 10.38
C ARG A 282 9.64 0.27 10.39
N SER A 283 10.69 -0.26 11.01
CA SER A 283 10.89 -1.71 11.11
C SER A 283 9.78 -2.42 11.88
N ILE A 284 9.13 -1.73 12.81
CA ILE A 284 8.00 -2.26 13.61
C ILE A 284 6.72 -2.37 12.75
N ASP A 285 6.61 -1.62 11.66
CA ASP A 285 5.47 -1.75 10.73
C ASP A 285 5.55 -3.02 9.87
N LEU A 286 6.74 -3.64 9.77
CA LEU A 286 6.94 -4.90 9.06
C LEU A 286 6.37 -6.08 9.88
N GLU A 287 6.07 -7.19 9.19
CA GLU A 287 5.48 -8.35 9.86
C GLU A 287 6.49 -9.13 10.70
N ASP A 288 7.70 -9.32 10.17
CA ASP A 288 8.79 -10.00 10.88
C ASP A 288 9.77 -9.01 11.53
N ASP A 289 10.49 -9.46 12.54
CA ASP A 289 11.40 -8.66 13.33
C ASP A 289 12.85 -8.63 12.82
N THR A 290 13.10 -9.15 11.61
CA THR A 290 14.45 -9.27 11.04
C THR A 290 15.12 -7.91 10.87
N ALA A 291 14.40 -6.93 10.31
CA ALA A 291 14.92 -5.59 10.13
C ALA A 291 15.21 -4.90 11.47
N LEU A 292 14.29 -5.02 12.45
CA LEU A 292 14.48 -4.48 13.78
C LEU A 292 15.71 -5.07 14.47
N LYS A 293 15.86 -6.39 14.48
CA LYS A 293 17.02 -7.08 15.05
C LYS A 293 18.32 -6.64 14.39
N LEU A 294 18.30 -6.45 13.07
CA LEU A 294 19.45 -5.96 12.33
C LEU A 294 19.85 -4.54 12.77
N LEU A 295 18.88 -3.63 12.88
CA LEU A 295 19.12 -2.27 13.37
C LEU A 295 19.67 -2.27 14.81
N LEU A 296 19.05 -3.02 15.72
CA LEU A 296 19.50 -3.13 17.12
C LEU A 296 20.92 -3.72 17.22
N ALA A 297 21.25 -4.75 16.42
CA ALA A 297 22.59 -5.34 16.37
C ALA A 297 23.66 -4.38 15.84
N HIS A 298 23.28 -3.34 15.10
CA HIS A 298 24.18 -2.29 14.61
C HIS A 298 24.11 -1.00 15.46
N GLY A 299 23.66 -1.11 16.70
CA GLY A 299 23.69 -0.02 17.67
C GLY A 299 22.47 0.91 17.63
N GLY A 300 21.38 0.48 17.02
CA GLY A 300 20.09 1.19 17.11
C GLY A 300 19.61 1.28 18.55
N ASP A 301 19.16 2.46 18.96
CA ASP A 301 18.66 2.69 20.33
C ASP A 301 17.22 2.14 20.46
N PRO A 302 16.97 1.10 21.27
CA PRO A 302 15.62 0.59 21.51
C PRO A 302 14.70 1.60 22.22
N ASN A 303 15.27 2.71 22.71
CA ASN A 303 14.58 3.82 23.38
C ASN A 303 14.58 5.11 22.54
N GLU A 304 14.87 5.02 21.24
CA GLU A 304 14.92 6.20 20.38
C GLU A 304 13.62 7.03 20.49
N PRO A 305 13.71 8.35 20.76
CA PRO A 305 12.52 9.17 20.89
C PRO A 305 11.84 9.36 19.53
N ALA A 306 10.52 9.22 19.52
CA ALA A 306 9.72 9.53 18.34
C ALA A 306 9.79 11.02 18.01
N ARG A 307 9.84 11.35 16.71
CA ARG A 307 10.01 12.73 16.24
C ARG A 307 8.74 13.35 15.69
N ASN A 308 7.85 12.54 15.14
CA ASN A 308 6.66 12.99 14.43
C ASN A 308 5.40 12.30 14.94
N ALA A 309 4.28 13.01 14.96
CA ALA A 309 2.98 12.40 15.17
C ALA A 309 2.64 11.42 14.01
N PRO A 310 1.93 10.29 14.26
CA PRO A 310 1.39 9.90 15.57
C PRO A 310 2.39 9.22 16.52
N LEU A 311 3.62 8.95 16.09
CA LEU A 311 4.62 8.20 16.88
C LEU A 311 4.91 8.84 18.24
N THR A 312 4.94 10.19 18.29
CA THR A 312 5.18 10.93 19.53
C THR A 312 4.13 10.67 20.63
N ASP A 313 2.92 10.28 20.25
CA ASP A 313 1.84 9.98 21.21
C ASP A 313 2.07 8.63 21.89
N TRP A 314 2.77 7.72 21.24
CA TRP A 314 3.12 6.40 21.76
C TRP A 314 4.42 6.40 22.59
N GLY A 315 5.26 7.40 22.47
CA GLY A 315 6.38 7.69 23.38
C GLY A 315 7.65 6.87 23.19
N SER A 316 7.61 5.62 22.74
CA SER A 316 8.79 4.78 22.54
C SER A 316 8.58 3.71 21.47
N PRO A 317 9.65 3.11 20.92
CA PRO A 317 9.52 1.95 20.02
C PRO A 317 8.78 0.79 20.67
N LEU A 318 8.96 0.56 21.97
CA LEU A 318 8.30 -0.51 22.70
C LEU A 318 6.77 -0.33 22.73
N THR A 319 6.29 0.86 23.09
CA THR A 319 4.86 1.16 23.10
C THR A 319 4.27 1.18 21.69
N TRP A 320 5.04 1.62 20.69
CA TRP A 320 4.66 1.51 19.29
C TRP A 320 4.50 0.05 18.84
N ALA A 321 5.44 -0.84 19.20
CA ALA A 321 5.36 -2.27 18.89
C ALA A 321 4.14 -2.95 19.53
N ILE A 322 3.79 -2.54 20.75
CA ILE A 322 2.57 -3.01 21.43
C ILE A 322 1.32 -2.53 20.69
N TYR A 323 1.25 -1.24 20.35
CA TYR A 323 0.13 -0.68 19.58
C TYR A 323 -0.04 -1.38 18.23
N ARG A 324 1.05 -1.61 17.50
CA ARG A 324 1.05 -2.35 16.23
C ARG A 324 0.82 -3.86 16.39
N ARG A 325 0.62 -4.33 17.62
CA ARG A 325 0.39 -5.74 17.96
C ARG A 325 1.49 -6.67 17.42
N ARG A 326 2.76 -6.29 17.64
CA ARG A 326 3.95 -6.99 17.15
C ARG A 326 4.70 -7.70 18.29
N PRO A 327 4.26 -8.88 18.77
CA PRO A 327 4.85 -9.53 19.94
C PRO A 327 6.34 -9.89 19.76
N LEU A 328 6.77 -10.27 18.55
CA LEU A 328 8.18 -10.55 18.27
C LEU A 328 9.04 -9.28 18.40
N HIS A 329 8.55 -8.14 17.92
CA HIS A 329 9.25 -6.87 18.04
C HIS A 329 9.29 -6.40 19.51
N VAL A 330 8.21 -6.58 20.28
CA VAL A 330 8.19 -6.31 21.73
C VAL A 330 9.30 -7.09 22.42
N LYS A 331 9.41 -8.40 22.14
CA LYS A 331 10.46 -9.23 22.71
C LYS A 331 11.86 -8.75 22.30
N ALA A 332 12.08 -8.48 21.02
CA ALA A 332 13.37 -8.04 20.49
C ALA A 332 13.81 -6.71 21.11
N LEU A 333 12.87 -5.76 21.31
CA LEU A 333 13.14 -4.48 21.97
C LEU A 333 13.50 -4.66 23.44
N LEU A 334 12.77 -5.50 24.18
CA LEU A 334 13.07 -5.80 25.59
C LEU A 334 14.42 -6.51 25.75
N ASP A 335 14.72 -7.48 24.89
CA ASP A 335 16.02 -8.17 24.86
C ASP A 335 17.18 -7.20 24.56
N ALA A 336 16.92 -6.11 23.83
CA ALA A 336 17.88 -5.06 23.53
C ALA A 336 17.94 -3.92 24.57
N GLY A 337 17.18 -3.99 25.66
CA GLY A 337 17.20 -3.01 26.74
C GLY A 337 16.23 -1.84 26.57
N ALA A 338 15.10 -2.05 25.89
CA ALA A 338 14.01 -1.08 25.90
C ALA A 338 13.48 -0.87 27.32
N ASP A 339 13.22 0.38 27.68
CA ASP A 339 12.69 0.75 28.99
C ASP A 339 11.24 0.29 29.15
N PRO A 340 10.95 -0.72 30.00
CA PRO A 340 9.62 -1.26 30.19
C PRO A 340 8.68 -0.33 30.99
N SER A 341 9.20 0.77 31.52
CA SER A 341 8.45 1.74 32.34
C SER A 341 8.00 2.97 31.55
N ARG A 342 8.56 3.20 30.34
CA ARG A 342 8.31 4.42 29.58
C ARG A 342 6.88 4.45 29.03
N ALA A 343 6.05 5.27 29.66
CA ALA A 343 4.64 5.39 29.34
C ALA A 343 4.38 6.15 28.03
N THR A 344 3.19 5.95 27.45
CA THR A 344 2.65 6.77 26.36
C THR A 344 2.39 8.19 26.83
N ARG A 345 2.11 9.11 25.90
CA ARG A 345 1.72 10.49 26.21
C ARG A 345 0.50 10.57 27.14
N GLU A 346 -0.41 9.61 27.05
CA GLU A 346 -1.61 9.51 27.91
C GLU A 346 -1.31 8.86 29.28
N GLY A 347 -0.07 8.51 29.57
CA GLY A 347 0.36 7.93 30.84
C GLY A 347 0.14 6.42 30.97
N LEU A 348 -0.17 5.71 29.87
CA LEU A 348 -0.29 4.26 29.90
C LEU A 348 1.11 3.63 29.90
N SER A 349 1.39 2.78 30.89
CA SER A 349 2.62 1.98 30.90
C SER A 349 2.59 0.91 29.81
N PRO A 350 3.75 0.45 29.30
CA PRO A 350 3.82 -0.65 28.34
C PRO A 350 3.05 -1.91 28.78
N TYR A 351 3.10 -2.24 30.06
CA TYR A 351 2.35 -3.35 30.65
C TYR A 351 0.82 -3.19 30.47
N ARG A 352 0.28 -2.03 30.86
CA ARG A 352 -1.16 -1.75 30.72
C ARG A 352 -1.58 -1.68 29.26
N LEU A 353 -0.73 -1.11 28.42
CA LEU A 353 -0.96 -1.06 26.98
C LEU A 353 -0.99 -2.48 26.36
N ALA A 354 -0.06 -3.37 26.75
CA ALA A 354 -0.06 -4.75 26.28
C ALA A 354 -1.32 -5.52 26.70
N LEU A 355 -1.80 -5.29 27.92
CA LEU A 355 -3.10 -5.83 28.38
C LEU A 355 -4.26 -5.29 27.54
N GLN A 356 -4.30 -3.96 27.32
CA GLN A 356 -5.36 -3.30 26.54
C GLN A 356 -5.45 -3.87 25.11
N PHE A 357 -4.32 -4.20 24.49
CA PHE A 357 -4.27 -4.79 23.15
C PHE A 357 -4.32 -6.34 23.14
N GLY A 358 -4.52 -6.98 24.29
CA GLY A 358 -4.67 -8.42 24.41
C GLY A 358 -3.38 -9.22 24.14
N LEU A 359 -2.21 -8.59 24.29
CA LEU A 359 -0.89 -9.21 24.08
C LEU A 359 -0.43 -9.90 25.38
N THR A 360 -0.98 -11.06 25.67
CA THR A 360 -0.79 -11.78 26.95
C THR A 360 0.68 -12.09 27.24
N GLU A 361 1.42 -12.58 26.24
CA GLU A 361 2.84 -12.92 26.39
C GLU A 361 3.70 -11.67 26.64
N ALA A 362 3.45 -10.60 25.86
CA ALA A 362 4.14 -9.32 26.06
C ALA A 362 3.84 -8.72 27.45
N ALA A 363 2.58 -8.79 27.89
CA ALA A 363 2.19 -8.34 29.22
C ALA A 363 2.89 -9.15 30.32
N ALA A 364 3.03 -10.47 30.16
CA ALA A 364 3.76 -11.31 31.10
C ALA A 364 5.25 -10.94 31.18
N LEU A 365 5.91 -10.72 30.05
CA LEU A 365 7.31 -10.27 29.98
C LEU A 365 7.50 -8.92 30.67
N LEU A 366 6.62 -7.96 30.41
CA LEU A 366 6.66 -6.62 30.98
C LEU A 366 6.40 -6.64 32.49
N ARG A 367 5.44 -7.47 32.93
CA ARG A 367 5.15 -7.65 34.37
C ARG A 367 6.35 -8.21 35.15
N ALA A 368 7.13 -9.10 34.55
CA ALA A 368 8.33 -9.67 35.16
C ALA A 368 9.47 -8.64 35.34
N GLN A 369 9.42 -7.53 34.62
CA GLN A 369 10.45 -6.49 34.64
C GLN A 369 10.01 -5.19 35.34
N THR A 370 8.78 -5.12 35.81
CA THR A 370 8.22 -3.91 36.43
C THR A 370 7.40 -4.27 37.69
N ASP A 371 7.35 -3.35 38.67
CA ASP A 371 6.40 -3.42 39.78
C ASP A 371 5.01 -3.01 39.30
N ALA A 372 4.40 -3.87 38.47
CA ALA A 372 3.11 -3.57 37.86
C ALA A 372 1.99 -3.63 38.90
N PRO A 373 1.21 -2.54 39.10
CA PRO A 373 0.09 -2.52 40.03
C PRO A 373 -1.02 -3.47 39.58
N GLU A 374 -1.91 -3.83 40.50
CA GLU A 374 -3.12 -4.57 40.16
C GLU A 374 -3.95 -3.81 39.12
N ILE A 375 -4.55 -4.54 38.21
CA ILE A 375 -5.41 -4.00 37.16
C ILE A 375 -6.83 -3.78 37.69
N SER A 376 -7.45 -2.68 37.29
CA SER A 376 -8.86 -2.37 37.57
C SER A 376 -9.82 -3.30 36.84
N ASP A 377 -11.09 -3.31 37.23
CA ASP A 377 -12.13 -4.04 36.49
C ASP A 377 -12.31 -3.49 35.05
N ASP A 378 -12.13 -2.19 34.83
CA ASP A 378 -12.16 -1.58 33.49
C ASP A 378 -11.04 -2.15 32.60
N GLU A 379 -9.81 -2.18 33.12
CA GLU A 379 -8.65 -2.74 32.42
C GLU A 379 -8.81 -4.24 32.17
N ARG A 380 -9.38 -4.95 33.12
CA ARG A 380 -9.67 -6.39 33.00
C ARG A 380 -10.72 -6.66 31.92
N PHE A 381 -11.79 -5.85 31.88
CA PHE A 381 -12.81 -5.91 30.85
C PHE A 381 -12.25 -5.66 29.45
N VAL A 382 -11.50 -4.56 29.29
CA VAL A 382 -10.84 -4.20 28.04
C VAL A 382 -9.89 -5.31 27.58
N ALA A 383 -9.05 -5.82 28.47
CA ALA A 383 -8.12 -6.90 28.19
C ALA A 383 -8.81 -8.20 27.79
N ALA A 384 -9.92 -8.56 28.44
CA ALA A 384 -10.74 -9.74 28.08
C ALA A 384 -11.35 -9.57 26.68
N CYS A 385 -11.93 -8.41 26.40
CA CYS A 385 -12.45 -8.11 25.05
C CYS A 385 -11.36 -8.23 23.98
N ALA A 386 -10.19 -7.63 24.21
CA ALA A 386 -9.06 -7.63 23.26
C ALA A 386 -8.51 -9.02 22.94
N ARG A 387 -8.63 -9.97 23.89
CA ARG A 387 -8.23 -11.37 23.70
C ARG A 387 -9.35 -12.24 23.08
N GLY A 388 -10.56 -11.69 22.96
CA GLY A 388 -11.73 -12.49 22.57
C GLY A 388 -12.26 -13.40 23.69
N ASP A 389 -11.89 -13.14 24.95
CA ASP A 389 -12.37 -13.91 26.11
C ASP A 389 -13.75 -13.41 26.54
N GLU A 390 -14.77 -13.90 25.84
CA GLU A 390 -16.16 -13.53 26.08
C GLU A 390 -16.62 -13.90 27.49
N ALA A 391 -16.14 -15.02 28.03
CA ALA A 391 -16.55 -15.48 29.35
C ALA A 391 -16.07 -14.51 30.45
N GLU A 392 -14.79 -14.12 30.43
CA GLU A 392 -14.25 -13.15 31.38
C GLU A 392 -14.88 -11.76 31.17
N ALA A 393 -15.01 -11.31 29.92
CA ALA A 393 -15.63 -10.02 29.62
C ALA A 393 -17.04 -9.91 30.18
N ARG A 394 -17.88 -10.93 29.98
CA ARG A 394 -19.24 -11.01 30.53
C ARG A 394 -19.25 -11.10 32.06
N ALA A 395 -18.31 -11.84 32.66
CA ALA A 395 -18.20 -11.95 34.11
C ALA A 395 -17.86 -10.58 34.74
N VAL A 396 -16.98 -9.79 34.12
CA VAL A 396 -16.69 -8.42 34.56
C VAL A 396 -17.90 -7.51 34.35
N ALA A 397 -18.51 -7.52 33.17
CA ALA A 397 -19.69 -6.71 32.85
C ALA A 397 -20.87 -6.99 33.81
N SER A 398 -21.03 -8.23 34.28
CA SER A 398 -22.06 -8.58 35.27
C SER A 398 -21.84 -7.90 36.64
N ARG A 399 -20.58 -7.64 37.02
CA ARG A 399 -20.23 -6.91 38.24
C ARG A 399 -20.21 -5.39 38.04
N ARG A 400 -19.94 -4.95 36.78
CA ARG A 400 -19.85 -3.56 36.36
C ARG A 400 -20.79 -3.32 35.18
N PRO A 401 -22.10 -3.24 35.43
CA PRO A 401 -23.12 -3.10 34.37
C PRO A 401 -23.08 -1.74 33.65
N ASP A 402 -22.28 -0.79 34.14
CA ASP A 402 -21.95 0.49 33.52
C ASP A 402 -20.94 0.38 32.37
N LEU A 403 -20.26 -0.77 32.24
CA LEU A 403 -19.34 -1.03 31.13
C LEU A 403 -20.12 -1.50 29.88
N PRO A 404 -19.63 -1.09 28.66
CA PRO A 404 -18.42 -0.30 28.39
C PRO A 404 -18.61 1.23 28.43
N ALA A 405 -19.82 1.74 28.74
CA ALA A 405 -20.12 3.18 28.66
C ALA A 405 -19.25 4.05 29.60
N ALA A 406 -18.77 3.48 30.72
CA ALA A 406 -17.91 4.16 31.67
C ALA A 406 -16.42 4.18 31.27
N LEU A 407 -16.02 3.50 30.20
CA LEU A 407 -14.64 3.47 29.74
C LEU A 407 -14.19 4.86 29.26
N SER A 408 -12.91 5.15 29.48
CA SER A 408 -12.28 6.36 28.95
C SER A 408 -12.28 6.36 27.41
N THR A 409 -12.21 7.54 26.80
CA THR A 409 -12.10 7.69 25.34
C THR A 409 -10.91 6.91 24.79
N ALA A 410 -9.78 6.89 25.50
CA ALA A 410 -8.59 6.13 25.10
C ALA A 410 -8.86 4.62 25.04
N GLN A 411 -9.59 4.08 26.03
CA GLN A 411 -9.98 2.67 26.03
C GLN A 411 -11.01 2.36 24.94
N LEU A 412 -11.99 3.24 24.73
CA LEU A 412 -13.02 3.06 23.70
C LEU A 412 -12.45 3.02 22.28
N ARG A 413 -11.34 3.73 22.02
CA ARG A 413 -10.60 3.68 20.74
C ARG A 413 -10.11 2.28 20.36
N LEU A 414 -10.09 1.35 21.30
CA LEU A 414 -9.73 -0.03 21.00
C LEU A 414 -10.63 -0.65 19.91
N LEU A 415 -11.90 -0.26 19.79
CA LEU A 415 -12.81 -0.81 18.78
C LEU A 415 -12.32 -0.51 17.33
N PRO A 416 -12.07 0.74 16.93
CA PRO A 416 -11.47 1.01 15.62
C PRO A 416 -10.05 0.45 15.48
N ASP A 417 -9.23 0.43 16.53
CA ASP A 417 -7.87 -0.12 16.46
C ASP A 417 -7.89 -1.64 16.17
N MET A 418 -8.80 -2.39 16.80
CA MET A 418 -9.00 -3.82 16.50
C MET A 418 -9.55 -4.05 15.09
N THR A 419 -10.38 -3.14 14.59
CA THR A 419 -10.86 -3.20 13.20
C THR A 419 -9.72 -2.99 12.21
N ALA A 420 -8.86 -2.00 12.45
CA ALA A 420 -7.67 -1.75 11.63
C ALA A 420 -6.70 -2.94 11.64
N ALA A 421 -6.62 -3.66 12.77
CA ALA A 421 -5.80 -4.86 12.91
C ALA A 421 -6.42 -6.12 12.30
N GLY A 422 -7.64 -6.05 11.72
CA GLY A 422 -8.34 -7.21 11.14
C GLY A 422 -8.85 -8.22 12.17
N ALA A 423 -9.02 -7.82 13.43
CA ALA A 423 -9.48 -8.69 14.52
C ALA A 423 -11.02 -8.78 14.58
N ASP A 424 -11.63 -9.25 13.50
CA ASP A 424 -13.08 -9.22 13.27
C ASP A 424 -13.89 -9.84 14.40
N ASP A 425 -13.48 -10.99 14.93
CA ASP A 425 -14.19 -11.67 16.01
C ASP A 425 -14.18 -10.86 17.31
N VAL A 426 -13.07 -10.20 17.60
CA VAL A 426 -12.93 -9.27 18.73
C VAL A 426 -13.86 -8.07 18.55
N VAL A 427 -13.87 -7.46 17.36
CA VAL A 427 -14.77 -6.35 17.03
C VAL A 427 -16.24 -6.76 17.21
N ARG A 428 -16.62 -7.93 16.70
CA ARG A 428 -17.99 -8.47 16.86
C ARG A 428 -18.34 -8.70 18.34
N LEU A 429 -17.41 -9.22 19.13
CA LEU A 429 -17.60 -9.39 20.58
C LEU A 429 -17.81 -8.03 21.25
N MET A 430 -16.93 -7.05 21.00
CA MET A 430 -17.01 -5.72 21.59
C MET A 430 -18.36 -5.06 21.28
N VAL A 431 -18.79 -5.08 20.01
CA VAL A 431 -20.09 -4.52 19.59
C VAL A 431 -21.25 -5.19 20.32
N ARG A 432 -21.24 -6.54 20.43
CA ARG A 432 -22.29 -7.29 21.17
C ARG A 432 -22.29 -6.99 22.66
N LEU A 433 -21.18 -6.57 23.23
CA LEU A 433 -21.05 -6.13 24.62
C LEU A 433 -21.43 -4.66 24.81
N GLY A 434 -21.87 -3.96 23.76
CA GLY A 434 -22.40 -2.60 23.83
C GLY A 434 -21.35 -1.49 23.70
N TRP A 435 -20.20 -1.75 23.10
CA TRP A 435 -19.23 -0.69 22.82
C TRP A 435 -19.86 0.37 21.90
N PRO A 436 -19.60 1.67 22.15
CA PRO A 436 -20.09 2.75 21.30
C PRO A 436 -19.53 2.61 19.88
N ILE A 437 -20.39 2.31 18.91
CA ILE A 437 -19.98 1.86 17.58
C ILE A 437 -19.35 2.99 16.75
N ALA A 438 -19.73 4.25 17.00
CA ALA A 438 -19.27 5.42 16.27
C ALA A 438 -17.96 6.02 16.83
N VAL A 439 -17.30 5.35 17.78
CA VAL A 439 -16.01 5.80 18.31
C VAL A 439 -14.98 5.82 17.19
N ARG A 440 -14.18 6.89 17.18
CA ARG A 440 -13.12 7.11 16.19
C ARG A 440 -11.75 6.86 16.80
N GLY A 441 -10.83 6.35 16.01
CA GLY A 441 -9.46 6.04 16.39
C GLY A 441 -8.58 5.67 15.21
N GLY A 442 -7.44 5.04 15.49
CA GLY A 442 -6.46 4.70 14.46
C GLY A 442 -5.73 5.91 13.89
N ASP A 443 -4.90 5.67 12.88
CA ASP A 443 -3.96 6.65 12.31
C ASP A 443 -4.65 7.85 11.62
N TRP A 444 -5.89 7.68 11.18
CA TRP A 444 -6.67 8.69 10.46
C TRP A 444 -8.01 9.03 11.10
N ASP A 445 -8.12 8.75 12.42
CA ASP A 445 -9.27 9.09 13.26
C ASP A 445 -10.60 8.63 12.60
N ALA A 446 -10.71 7.33 12.35
CA ALA A 446 -11.81 6.70 11.67
C ALA A 446 -12.66 5.83 12.61
N SER A 447 -13.96 5.64 12.28
CA SER A 447 -14.79 4.66 12.96
C SER A 447 -14.50 3.24 12.47
N ALA A 448 -14.93 2.23 13.21
CA ALA A 448 -14.87 0.83 12.80
C ALA A 448 -15.52 0.61 11.42
N LEU A 449 -16.63 1.29 11.11
CA LEU A 449 -17.29 1.20 9.81
C LEU A 449 -16.37 1.71 8.68
N ASN A 450 -15.75 2.88 8.85
CA ASN A 450 -14.82 3.43 7.85
C ASN A 450 -13.64 2.47 7.61
N LEU A 451 -13.09 1.87 8.66
CA LEU A 451 -11.97 0.94 8.58
C LEU A 451 -12.36 -0.39 7.89
N ALA A 452 -13.55 -0.92 8.17
CA ALA A 452 -14.08 -2.10 7.51
C ALA A 452 -14.32 -1.87 6.01
N VAL A 453 -14.84 -0.70 5.63
CA VAL A 453 -15.02 -0.29 4.23
C VAL A 453 -13.66 -0.09 3.54
N PHE A 454 -12.69 0.53 4.22
CA PHE A 454 -11.33 0.73 3.70
C PHE A 454 -10.68 -0.61 3.34
N SER A 455 -10.79 -1.61 4.20
CA SER A 455 -10.23 -2.94 3.96
C SER A 455 -11.06 -3.81 3.01
N GLY A 456 -12.21 -3.34 2.52
CA GLY A 456 -13.11 -4.15 1.69
C GLY A 456 -13.75 -5.32 2.43
N ASN A 457 -13.88 -5.23 3.77
CA ASN A 457 -14.49 -6.27 4.59
C ASN A 457 -16.02 -6.13 4.61
N ALA A 458 -16.65 -6.63 3.55
CA ALA A 458 -18.10 -6.53 3.38
C ALA A 458 -18.91 -7.20 4.52
N ALA A 459 -18.39 -8.31 5.06
CA ALA A 459 -19.06 -9.04 6.14
C ALA A 459 -19.04 -8.26 7.46
N LEU A 460 -17.92 -7.59 7.78
CA LEU A 460 -17.82 -6.74 8.96
C LEU A 460 -18.58 -5.42 8.74
N THR A 461 -18.50 -4.82 7.55
CA THR A 461 -19.28 -3.63 7.16
C THR A 461 -20.76 -3.85 7.40
N ARG A 462 -21.32 -4.96 6.91
CA ARG A 462 -22.73 -5.32 7.14
C ARG A 462 -23.04 -5.50 8.63
N PHE A 463 -22.22 -6.24 9.35
CA PHE A 463 -22.41 -6.47 10.78
C PHE A 463 -22.45 -5.15 11.58
N LEU A 464 -21.54 -4.23 11.30
CA LEU A 464 -21.49 -2.92 11.98
C LEU A 464 -22.75 -2.10 11.70
N LEU A 465 -23.21 -2.08 10.45
CA LEU A 465 -24.45 -1.40 10.05
C LEU A 465 -25.69 -2.02 10.71
N GLU A 466 -25.77 -3.35 10.81
CA GLU A 466 -26.81 -4.07 11.54
C GLU A 466 -26.89 -3.68 13.03
N HIS A 467 -25.75 -3.29 13.61
CA HIS A 467 -25.63 -2.90 15.02
C HIS A 467 -25.64 -1.39 15.24
N GLY A 468 -26.05 -0.60 14.24
CA GLY A 468 -26.31 0.84 14.39
C GLY A 468 -25.20 1.78 13.92
N ALA A 469 -24.16 1.28 13.26
CA ALA A 469 -23.20 2.14 12.55
C ALA A 469 -23.91 2.90 11.42
N ASN A 470 -23.45 4.12 11.14
CA ASN A 470 -24.07 4.97 10.15
C ASN A 470 -23.06 5.33 9.03
N TRP A 471 -23.47 5.16 7.77
CA TRP A 471 -22.63 5.48 6.62
C TRP A 471 -22.14 6.95 6.59
N LYS A 472 -22.81 7.86 7.31
CA LYS A 472 -22.42 9.29 7.44
C LYS A 472 -21.32 9.54 8.47
N GLU A 473 -20.85 8.52 9.19
CA GLU A 473 -19.76 8.66 10.15
C GLU A 473 -18.51 9.21 9.47
N GLN A 474 -18.05 10.38 9.95
CA GLN A 474 -16.89 11.06 9.39
C GLN A 474 -15.59 10.55 10.00
N HIS A 475 -14.52 10.59 9.20
CA HIS A 475 -13.14 10.36 9.63
C HIS A 475 -12.30 11.64 9.59
N GLY A 476 -11.07 11.59 10.08
CA GLY A 476 -10.19 12.76 10.25
C GLY A 476 -9.88 13.55 8.97
N HIS A 477 -10.06 12.95 7.79
CA HIS A 477 -9.92 13.65 6.50
C HIS A 477 -11.21 14.38 6.07
N GLY A 478 -12.25 14.42 6.91
CA GLY A 478 -13.47 15.17 6.64
C GLY A 478 -14.47 14.52 5.69
N ASP A 479 -14.29 13.23 5.36
CA ASP A 479 -15.23 12.45 4.53
C ASP A 479 -15.88 11.33 5.37
N ASN A 480 -16.74 10.53 4.78
CA ASN A 480 -17.52 9.47 5.42
C ASN A 480 -17.30 8.10 4.74
N ALA A 481 -18.06 7.09 5.15
CA ALA A 481 -17.93 5.73 4.59
C ALA A 481 -18.11 5.67 3.06
N CYS A 482 -18.90 6.57 2.46
CA CYS A 482 -19.02 6.69 1.00
C CYS A 482 -17.70 7.20 0.38
N GLY A 483 -17.06 8.20 0.98
CA GLY A 483 -15.76 8.69 0.55
C GLY A 483 -14.65 7.66 0.75
N THR A 484 -14.69 6.94 1.85
CA THR A 484 -13.78 5.79 2.09
C THR A 484 -13.96 4.72 1.00
N LEU A 485 -15.19 4.35 0.66
CA LEU A 485 -15.49 3.40 -0.41
C LEU A 485 -14.97 3.91 -1.77
N SER A 486 -15.17 5.20 -2.07
CA SER A 486 -14.67 5.83 -3.29
C SER A 486 -13.15 5.64 -3.42
N TRP A 487 -12.42 6.05 -2.41
CA TRP A 487 -10.96 5.94 -2.42
C TRP A 487 -10.49 4.48 -2.44
N ALA A 488 -11.04 3.63 -1.58
CA ALA A 488 -10.60 2.25 -1.43
C ALA A 488 -10.89 1.39 -2.67
N SER A 489 -12.04 1.57 -3.33
CA SER A 489 -12.37 0.83 -4.54
C SER A 489 -11.46 1.18 -5.74
N LEU A 490 -10.92 2.40 -5.77
CA LEU A 490 -10.00 2.85 -6.83
C LEU A 490 -8.54 2.44 -6.55
N ASN A 491 -8.15 2.34 -5.28
CA ASN A 491 -6.76 2.13 -4.87
C ASN A 491 -6.46 0.71 -4.38
N GLU A 492 -7.49 -0.11 -4.11
CA GLU A 492 -7.38 -1.50 -3.65
C GLU A 492 -6.31 -1.68 -2.55
N PRO A 493 -6.45 -1.00 -1.38
CA PRO A 493 -5.42 -0.97 -0.35
C PRO A 493 -5.14 -2.34 0.27
N VAL A 494 -6.09 -3.28 0.15
CA VAL A 494 -5.98 -4.65 0.65
C VAL A 494 -6.27 -5.63 -0.49
N GLU A 495 -5.40 -6.60 -0.68
CA GLU A 495 -5.59 -7.64 -1.70
C GLU A 495 -6.84 -8.48 -1.38
N GLY A 496 -7.72 -8.61 -2.38
CA GLY A 496 -8.95 -9.41 -2.25
C GLY A 496 -10.10 -8.73 -1.50
N GLY A 497 -10.04 -7.43 -1.26
CA GLY A 497 -11.15 -6.68 -0.65
C GLY A 497 -12.45 -6.74 -1.48
N ASP A 498 -13.61 -6.91 -0.84
CA ASP A 498 -14.94 -6.93 -1.47
C ASP A 498 -15.63 -5.55 -1.32
N TRP A 499 -15.18 -4.56 -2.10
CA TRP A 499 -15.79 -3.22 -2.07
C TRP A 499 -17.17 -3.18 -2.70
N VAL A 500 -17.51 -4.12 -3.59
CA VAL A 500 -18.88 -4.28 -4.12
C VAL A 500 -19.82 -4.73 -3.02
N GLY A 501 -19.40 -5.70 -2.21
CA GLY A 501 -20.16 -6.13 -1.03
C GLY A 501 -20.31 -5.02 0.01
N CYS A 502 -19.25 -4.19 0.21
CA CYS A 502 -19.34 -3.00 1.07
C CYS A 502 -20.36 -1.98 0.53
N ALA A 503 -20.33 -1.68 -0.79
CA ALA A 503 -21.30 -0.79 -1.44
C ALA A 503 -22.75 -1.27 -1.21
N ARG A 504 -22.98 -2.56 -1.44
CA ARG A 504 -24.30 -3.20 -1.21
C ARG A 504 -24.76 -3.07 0.23
N ALA A 505 -23.88 -3.35 1.18
CA ALA A 505 -24.18 -3.18 2.60
C ALA A 505 -24.55 -1.73 2.93
N LEU A 506 -23.79 -0.75 2.44
CA LEU A 506 -24.08 0.66 2.67
C LEU A 506 -25.43 1.09 2.06
N LEU A 507 -25.77 0.61 0.85
CA LEU A 507 -27.08 0.85 0.21
C LEU A 507 -28.22 0.23 1.02
N ASP A 508 -28.09 -1.02 1.46
CA ASP A 508 -29.11 -1.73 2.26
C ASP A 508 -29.40 -0.99 3.58
N TYR A 509 -28.43 -0.24 4.10
CA TYR A 509 -28.54 0.51 5.37
C TYR A 509 -28.61 2.04 5.16
N GLY A 510 -29.19 2.48 4.05
CA GLY A 510 -29.68 3.83 3.87
C GLY A 510 -28.71 4.82 3.21
N MET A 511 -27.60 4.37 2.65
CA MET A 511 -26.85 5.20 1.70
C MET A 511 -27.68 5.34 0.41
N PRO A 512 -27.91 6.56 -0.11
CA PRO A 512 -28.69 6.71 -1.34
C PRO A 512 -27.97 6.12 -2.55
N ARG A 513 -28.76 5.59 -3.50
CA ARG A 513 -28.22 5.15 -4.78
C ARG A 513 -27.58 6.30 -5.53
N ALA A 514 -26.58 5.97 -6.33
CA ALA A 514 -25.93 6.92 -7.19
C ALA A 514 -26.81 7.29 -8.39
N THR A 515 -26.61 8.52 -8.89
CA THR A 515 -27.12 8.94 -10.20
C THR A 515 -25.95 9.29 -11.12
N ALA A 516 -26.08 8.92 -12.41
CA ALA A 516 -25.06 9.21 -13.41
C ALA A 516 -24.90 10.73 -13.62
N VAL A 517 -23.67 11.17 -13.88
CA VAL A 517 -23.39 12.55 -14.29
C VAL A 517 -23.35 12.57 -15.84
N PRO A 518 -24.25 13.30 -16.52
CA PRO A 518 -24.36 13.23 -17.99
C PRO A 518 -23.08 13.60 -18.73
N ASP A 519 -22.35 14.59 -18.22
CA ASP A 519 -21.15 15.15 -18.87
C ASP A 519 -19.83 14.55 -18.34
N ASP A 520 -19.90 13.57 -17.43
CA ASP A 520 -18.73 12.98 -16.79
C ASP A 520 -19.00 11.50 -16.45
N PRO A 521 -18.73 10.58 -17.39
CA PRO A 521 -19.05 9.16 -17.22
C PRO A 521 -18.17 8.46 -16.16
N GLU A 522 -17.08 9.08 -15.69
CA GLU A 522 -16.23 8.55 -14.64
C GLU A 522 -16.74 8.89 -13.22
N CYS A 523 -17.66 9.84 -13.12
CA CYS A 523 -18.22 10.29 -11.86
C CYS A 523 -19.70 9.91 -11.73
N VAL A 524 -20.11 9.72 -10.47
CA VAL A 524 -21.52 9.60 -10.08
C VAL A 524 -21.84 10.60 -8.98
N LEU A 525 -23.12 10.93 -8.82
CA LEU A 525 -23.62 11.76 -7.72
C LEU A 525 -24.22 10.86 -6.65
N ILE A 526 -23.74 10.98 -5.41
CA ILE A 526 -24.33 10.36 -4.22
C ILE A 526 -24.62 11.47 -3.22
N ALA A 527 -25.89 11.60 -2.81
CA ALA A 527 -26.34 12.68 -1.93
C ALA A 527 -25.92 14.10 -2.42
N GLY A 528 -25.87 14.30 -3.74
CA GLY A 528 -25.46 15.59 -4.34
C GLY A 528 -23.95 15.82 -4.43
N ILE A 529 -23.12 14.88 -4.01
CA ILE A 529 -21.64 14.98 -4.04
C ILE A 529 -21.11 14.12 -5.18
N ARG A 530 -20.23 14.68 -6.02
CA ARG A 530 -19.52 13.92 -7.06
C ARG A 530 -18.47 13.01 -6.43
N LYS A 531 -18.48 11.75 -6.83
CA LYS A 531 -17.53 10.71 -6.41
C LYS A 531 -17.17 9.82 -7.60
N GLN A 532 -15.95 9.28 -7.56
CA GLN A 532 -15.49 8.21 -8.47
C GLN A 532 -15.35 6.92 -7.70
N PHE A 533 -15.61 5.80 -8.37
CA PHE A 533 -15.45 4.45 -7.82
C PHE A 533 -14.88 3.54 -8.90
N SER A 534 -14.45 2.33 -8.51
CA SER A 534 -14.18 1.30 -9.52
C SER A 534 -15.45 0.99 -10.35
N ASP A 535 -15.24 0.44 -11.54
CA ASP A 535 -16.35 0.17 -12.47
C ASP A 535 -17.41 -0.75 -11.82
N GLU A 536 -16.96 -1.76 -11.07
CA GLU A 536 -17.85 -2.73 -10.41
C GLU A 536 -18.66 -2.07 -9.28
N VAL A 537 -18.02 -1.22 -8.48
CA VAL A 537 -18.70 -0.49 -7.42
C VAL A 537 -19.68 0.53 -8.01
N THR A 538 -19.30 1.21 -9.09
CA THR A 538 -20.18 2.14 -9.82
C THR A 538 -21.44 1.44 -10.31
N GLU A 539 -21.33 0.23 -10.89
CA GLU A 539 -22.50 -0.55 -11.30
C GLU A 539 -23.41 -0.92 -10.14
N GLU A 540 -22.84 -1.37 -9.02
CA GLU A 540 -23.65 -1.71 -7.83
C GLU A 540 -24.39 -0.48 -7.28
N LEU A 541 -23.75 0.70 -7.32
CA LEU A 541 -24.32 1.94 -6.81
C LEU A 541 -25.41 2.52 -7.72
N LEU A 542 -25.30 2.32 -9.04
CA LEU A 542 -26.30 2.77 -10.03
C LEU A 542 -27.52 1.82 -10.10
N GLY A 543 -27.38 0.54 -9.71
CA GLY A 543 -28.45 -0.47 -9.66
C GLY A 543 -28.70 -1.13 -10.92
#